data_3cd51602d41f6a120df8c584c1721330
#
_entry.id   3cd51602d41f6a120df8c584c1721330
#
_cell.length_a   1.000
_cell.length_b   1.000
_cell.length_c   1.000
_cell.angle_alpha   90.00
_cell.angle_beta   90.00
_cell.angle_gamma   90.00
#
_symmetry.space_group_name_H-M   'P 1'
#
loop_
_entity.id
_entity.type
_entity.pdbx_description
1 polymer ?
#
loop_
_entity_poly.entity_id
_entity_poly.type
_entity_poly.pdbx_seq_one_letter_code
_entity_poly.pdbx_strand_id
1 'polypeptide(L)'
;MKQRIFISSVQKEFATERVGLKKFIEANPTLSRFFSVFVFEKDIPATDQKTDEVYLGELKQSDIYIGLIGDEYGFEDAEGVSPTEREFDEATRLGVERLIFVKGANDAERHPKEQAFLRKISPELIRRRYSGWDELLTEVYASLDRILAAEQAYRQLPFDASPCDRATIDDIDPAKIKWFIGKASAARNWRIPANATVETVLQKLHLLRDGQITNAGVLLFAKDPQEFMLTSEVKCMHYHGTMPHKPIPSYQIYHGSLFDMIDQAVDFVLSKIDRAVGIRDVSNQAPVTYEIPREVVIEAIVNAVCHRDYSSNASVQVMLFSDRLEVLSPGPLTSALTIKNLSEIHESYPVNPLIADPLFLTQYAEKAGSGTTDMIDACHRAGLPTPEFRADPHRFVTILYRAAKKAGETGPVKEEEKGPGQIPETSSKTGPVKEEEKGPGQIPETGPVKTRDEILALLRNDPSMTIEEVCKKVGVTQRVTERHFERLKKDGIIKRIGSDKVGYWKILKEPGKK
;
A
#
# COMPACT_ATOMS: atom_id res chain seq x y z
N MET A 1 14.29 1.85 12.58
CA MET A 1 14.96 1.02 13.64
C MET A 1 16.45 1.28 13.58
N LYS A 2 17.21 1.00 14.68
CA LYS A 2 18.66 1.04 14.60
C LYS A 2 19.15 -0.23 13.94
N GLN A 3 20.18 -0.13 13.09
CA GLN A 3 20.89 -1.30 12.57
C GLN A 3 21.69 -1.97 13.69
N ARG A 4 21.63 -3.29 13.74
CA ARG A 4 22.30 -4.08 14.76
C ARG A 4 23.64 -4.58 14.27
N ILE A 5 24.71 -4.28 15.00
CA ILE A 5 26.08 -4.70 14.70
C ILE A 5 26.43 -5.90 15.57
N PHE A 6 26.92 -6.97 14.94
CA PHE A 6 27.50 -8.14 15.60
C PHE A 6 29.02 -8.06 15.51
N ILE A 7 29.73 -8.12 16.65
CA ILE A 7 31.19 -8.11 16.69
C ILE A 7 31.73 -9.54 16.91
N SER A 8 32.44 -10.04 15.92
CA SER A 8 33.08 -11.34 15.90
C SER A 8 34.61 -11.23 16.00
N SER A 9 35.25 -12.06 16.82
CA SER A 9 36.69 -12.16 16.93
C SER A 9 37.11 -13.30 17.88
N VAL A 10 38.36 -13.65 17.92
CA VAL A 10 38.91 -14.49 18.98
C VAL A 10 38.79 -13.74 20.31
N GLN A 11 37.87 -14.19 21.16
CA GLN A 11 37.46 -13.49 22.39
C GLN A 11 38.66 -13.18 23.32
N LYS A 12 39.57 -14.14 23.49
CA LYS A 12 40.72 -14.00 24.36
C LYS A 12 41.68 -12.90 23.89
N GLU A 13 41.85 -12.77 22.57
CA GLU A 13 42.76 -11.80 21.96
C GLU A 13 42.17 -10.38 21.94
N PHE A 14 40.85 -10.26 21.76
CA PHE A 14 40.16 -8.99 21.52
C PHE A 14 39.15 -8.59 22.60
N ALA A 15 39.26 -9.11 23.81
CA ALA A 15 38.30 -8.82 24.89
C ALA A 15 38.15 -7.32 25.16
N THR A 16 39.22 -6.55 25.12
CA THR A 16 39.25 -5.11 25.35
C THR A 16 38.64 -4.33 24.16
N GLU A 17 39.05 -4.71 22.95
CA GLU A 17 38.62 -4.07 21.71
C GLU A 17 37.10 -4.23 21.47
N ARG A 18 36.56 -5.43 21.71
CA ARG A 18 35.12 -5.73 21.59
C ARG A 18 34.25 -4.81 22.47
N VAL A 19 34.59 -4.76 23.76
CA VAL A 19 33.85 -3.91 24.74
C VAL A 19 34.11 -2.44 24.46
N GLY A 20 35.32 -2.09 24.05
CA GLY A 20 35.71 -0.73 23.68
C GLY A 20 34.91 -0.20 22.47
N LEU A 21 34.81 -1.01 21.40
CA LEU A 21 34.02 -0.66 20.20
C LEU A 21 32.54 -0.48 20.54
N LYS A 22 31.94 -1.38 21.34
CA LYS A 22 30.56 -1.20 21.79
C LYS A 22 30.38 0.17 22.49
N LYS A 23 31.25 0.48 23.46
CA LYS A 23 31.18 1.77 24.17
C LYS A 23 31.38 2.96 23.22
N PHE A 24 32.33 2.86 22.30
CA PHE A 24 32.62 3.92 21.32
C PHE A 24 31.40 4.20 20.41
N ILE A 25 30.81 3.17 19.82
CA ILE A 25 29.68 3.31 18.90
C ILE A 25 28.44 3.82 19.65
N GLU A 26 28.14 3.26 20.84
CA GLU A 26 26.95 3.63 21.62
C GLU A 26 27.08 4.98 22.33
N ALA A 27 28.30 5.46 22.61
CA ALA A 27 28.55 6.79 23.18
C ALA A 27 28.71 7.90 22.11
N ASN A 28 29.01 7.55 20.86
CA ASN A 28 29.17 8.53 19.78
C ASN A 28 27.81 9.17 19.43
N PRO A 29 27.66 10.52 19.47
CA PRO A 29 26.39 11.20 19.24
C PRO A 29 25.76 10.93 17.86
N THR A 30 26.57 10.66 16.84
CA THR A 30 26.10 10.33 15.49
C THR A 30 25.77 8.86 15.37
N LEU A 31 26.74 7.97 15.66
CA LEU A 31 26.59 6.52 15.45
C LEU A 31 25.49 5.92 16.32
N SER A 32 25.38 6.35 17.57
CA SER A 32 24.38 5.84 18.52
C SER A 32 22.91 6.05 18.10
N ARG A 33 22.65 6.97 17.18
CA ARG A 33 21.30 7.18 16.63
C ARG A 33 20.88 6.09 15.66
N PHE A 34 21.86 5.52 14.93
CA PHE A 34 21.64 4.62 13.81
C PHE A 34 22.04 3.17 14.13
N PHE A 35 22.99 2.97 15.04
CA PHE A 35 23.53 1.65 15.35
C PHE A 35 23.28 1.24 16.79
N SER A 36 23.17 -0.07 17.02
CA SER A 36 23.26 -0.75 18.31
C SER A 36 24.23 -1.90 18.18
N VAL A 37 25.03 -2.18 19.24
CA VAL A 37 26.10 -3.18 19.17
C VAL A 37 25.80 -4.35 20.09
N PHE A 38 25.87 -5.55 19.53
CA PHE A 38 25.81 -6.80 20.27
C PHE A 38 27.21 -7.33 20.55
N VAL A 39 27.48 -7.59 21.82
CA VAL A 39 28.72 -8.25 22.31
C VAL A 39 28.32 -9.31 23.32
N PHE A 40 28.64 -10.56 23.01
CA PHE A 40 28.21 -11.74 23.77
C PHE A 40 28.45 -11.61 25.27
N GLU A 41 29.64 -11.18 25.67
CA GLU A 41 30.07 -11.09 27.08
C GLU A 41 29.26 -10.05 27.90
N LYS A 42 28.50 -9.19 27.24
CA LYS A 42 27.73 -8.13 27.88
C LYS A 42 26.23 -8.28 27.74
N ASP A 43 25.78 -8.89 26.65
CA ASP A 43 24.38 -8.84 26.25
C ASP A 43 23.62 -10.15 26.47
N ILE A 44 24.35 -11.28 26.72
CA ILE A 44 23.72 -12.58 27.00
C ILE A 44 23.74 -12.86 28.50
N PRO A 45 22.56 -13.07 29.13
CA PRO A 45 22.48 -13.60 30.48
C PRO A 45 22.86 -15.09 30.51
N ALA A 46 23.12 -15.64 31.69
CA ALA A 46 23.36 -17.08 31.85
C ALA A 46 22.16 -17.88 31.30
N THR A 47 22.44 -18.83 30.43
CA THR A 47 21.45 -19.67 29.74
C THR A 47 21.97 -21.12 29.68
N ASP A 48 21.08 -22.09 29.56
CA ASP A 48 21.39 -23.51 29.32
C ASP A 48 21.51 -23.87 27.82
N GLN A 49 21.36 -22.89 26.94
CA GLN A 49 21.54 -23.07 25.50
C GLN A 49 23.01 -23.26 25.13
N LYS A 50 23.26 -23.99 24.04
CA LYS A 50 24.61 -24.11 23.51
C LYS A 50 25.13 -22.77 23.00
N THR A 51 26.37 -22.47 23.30
CA THR A 51 27.02 -21.21 22.95
C THR A 51 26.94 -20.91 21.45
N ASP A 52 27.18 -21.90 20.59
CA ASP A 52 27.16 -21.74 19.13
C ASP A 52 25.76 -21.43 18.59
N GLU A 53 24.71 -22.03 19.16
CA GLU A 53 23.32 -21.76 18.77
C GLU A 53 22.92 -20.32 19.10
N VAL A 54 23.42 -19.81 20.24
CA VAL A 54 23.16 -18.42 20.67
C VAL A 54 23.87 -17.44 19.74
N TYR A 55 25.16 -17.65 19.44
CA TYR A 55 25.94 -16.78 18.54
C TYR A 55 25.30 -16.68 17.15
N LEU A 56 25.00 -17.82 16.55
CA LEU A 56 24.38 -17.85 15.21
C LEU A 56 22.95 -17.29 15.23
N GLY A 57 22.22 -17.45 16.35
CA GLY A 57 20.90 -16.86 16.54
C GLY A 57 20.94 -15.33 16.58
N GLU A 58 21.92 -14.76 17.27
CA GLU A 58 22.12 -13.32 17.36
C GLU A 58 22.64 -12.71 16.05
N LEU A 59 23.52 -13.43 15.34
CA LEU A 59 23.99 -13.02 14.02
C LEU A 59 22.84 -12.91 13.00
N LYS A 60 21.87 -13.84 13.03
CA LYS A 60 20.68 -13.79 12.15
C LYS A 60 19.80 -12.55 12.36
N GLN A 61 19.90 -11.93 13.53
CA GLN A 61 19.15 -10.71 13.86
C GLN A 61 20.00 -9.44 13.64
N SER A 62 21.19 -9.57 13.08
CA SER A 62 22.13 -8.47 12.89
C SER A 62 22.20 -8.03 11.43
N ASP A 63 22.32 -6.72 11.22
CA ASP A 63 22.40 -6.10 9.91
C ASP A 63 23.85 -5.96 9.42
N ILE A 64 24.79 -5.84 10.38
CA ILE A 64 26.22 -5.62 10.11
C ILE A 64 27.04 -6.60 10.94
N TYR A 65 28.00 -7.24 10.30
CA TYR A 65 29.03 -8.08 10.91
C TYR A 65 30.37 -7.33 10.93
N ILE A 66 30.97 -7.15 12.11
CA ILE A 66 32.33 -6.63 12.28
C ILE A 66 33.24 -7.79 12.70
N GLY A 67 34.17 -8.17 11.83
CA GLY A 67 35.19 -9.17 12.11
C GLY A 67 36.52 -8.53 12.50
N LEU A 68 37.05 -8.83 13.70
CA LEU A 68 38.38 -8.45 14.13
C LEU A 68 39.29 -9.67 14.02
N ILE A 69 40.27 -9.60 13.14
CA ILE A 69 41.19 -10.67 12.82
C ILE A 69 42.56 -10.37 13.42
N GLY A 70 43.07 -11.27 14.26
CA GLY A 70 44.35 -11.15 14.95
C GLY A 70 45.37 -12.21 14.56
N ASP A 71 46.24 -12.57 15.50
CA ASP A 71 47.27 -13.56 15.29
C ASP A 71 46.79 -14.98 15.59
N GLU A 72 45.80 -15.14 16.46
CA GLU A 72 45.25 -16.41 16.93
C GLU A 72 44.04 -16.85 16.10
N TYR A 73 43.96 -18.15 15.76
CA TYR A 73 42.78 -18.73 15.09
C TYR A 73 41.62 -19.02 16.06
N GLY A 74 41.95 -19.12 17.36
CA GLY A 74 41.02 -19.45 18.42
C GLY A 74 40.79 -20.94 18.63
N PHE A 75 39.74 -21.26 19.39
CA PHE A 75 39.38 -22.66 19.68
C PHE A 75 38.80 -23.32 18.43
N GLU A 76 39.18 -24.56 18.21
CA GLU A 76 38.70 -25.37 17.09
C GLU A 76 37.59 -26.33 17.57
N ASP A 77 36.53 -26.41 16.84
CA ASP A 77 35.47 -27.41 17.05
C ASP A 77 35.86 -28.80 16.54
N ALA A 78 34.94 -29.76 16.56
CA ALA A 78 35.15 -31.12 16.09
C ALA A 78 35.50 -31.22 14.58
N GLU A 79 35.18 -30.18 13.80
CA GLU A 79 35.46 -30.08 12.37
C GLU A 79 36.77 -29.30 12.10
N GLY A 80 37.42 -28.81 13.15
CA GLY A 80 38.64 -28.04 13.07
C GLY A 80 38.45 -26.59 12.61
N VAL A 81 37.23 -26.04 12.78
CA VAL A 81 36.85 -24.68 12.39
C VAL A 81 36.65 -23.83 13.64
N SER A 82 37.13 -22.58 13.60
CA SER A 82 36.91 -21.65 14.71
C SER A 82 35.51 -21.03 14.70
N PRO A 83 34.95 -20.61 15.87
CA PRO A 83 33.71 -19.88 15.93
C PRO A 83 33.72 -18.63 15.05
N THR A 84 34.83 -17.88 15.01
CA THR A 84 34.97 -16.67 14.19
C THR A 84 34.83 -16.97 12.69
N GLU A 85 35.41 -18.07 12.21
CA GLU A 85 35.24 -18.48 10.81
C GLU A 85 33.82 -18.95 10.52
N ARG A 86 33.16 -19.70 11.43
CA ARG A 86 31.76 -20.11 11.28
C ARG A 86 30.81 -18.91 11.24
N GLU A 87 31.02 -17.93 12.10
CA GLU A 87 30.22 -16.69 12.14
C GLU A 87 30.39 -15.91 10.84
N PHE A 88 31.59 -15.84 10.29
CA PHE A 88 31.86 -15.23 8.98
C PHE A 88 31.13 -15.95 7.84
N ASP A 89 31.21 -17.30 7.82
CA ASP A 89 30.50 -18.10 6.80
C ASP A 89 28.98 -17.93 6.87
N GLU A 90 28.45 -17.90 8.08
CA GLU A 90 27.01 -17.67 8.27
C GLU A 90 26.61 -16.23 7.90
N ALA A 91 27.40 -15.21 8.24
CA ALA A 91 27.17 -13.84 7.78
C ALA A 91 27.16 -13.74 6.25
N THR A 92 28.09 -14.47 5.60
CA THR A 92 28.16 -14.57 4.14
C THR A 92 26.90 -15.20 3.57
N ARG A 93 26.46 -16.33 4.14
CA ARG A 93 25.26 -17.06 3.72
C ARG A 93 23.99 -16.24 3.86
N LEU A 94 23.92 -15.41 4.91
CA LEU A 94 22.77 -14.55 5.20
C LEU A 94 22.77 -13.24 4.41
N GLY A 95 23.87 -12.89 3.71
CA GLY A 95 24.01 -11.62 3.00
C GLY A 95 24.17 -10.41 3.93
N VAL A 96 24.61 -10.62 5.18
CA VAL A 96 24.88 -9.54 6.15
C VAL A 96 26.06 -8.70 5.67
N GLU A 97 25.99 -7.36 5.79
CA GLU A 97 27.11 -6.44 5.49
C GLU A 97 28.33 -6.80 6.36
N ARG A 98 29.49 -7.07 5.74
CA ARG A 98 30.68 -7.57 6.44
C ARG A 98 31.82 -6.56 6.42
N LEU A 99 32.22 -6.06 7.57
CA LEU A 99 33.35 -5.15 7.78
C LEU A 99 34.49 -5.91 8.46
N ILE A 100 35.66 -6.05 7.80
CA ILE A 100 36.78 -6.84 8.29
C ILE A 100 37.96 -5.93 8.61
N PHE A 101 38.44 -6.02 9.86
CA PHE A 101 39.57 -5.28 10.37
C PHE A 101 40.67 -6.24 10.82
N VAL A 102 41.88 -6.08 10.25
CA VAL A 102 43.01 -7.01 10.46
C VAL A 102 44.11 -6.30 11.26
N LYS A 103 44.39 -6.80 12.45
CA LYS A 103 45.46 -6.25 13.31
C LYS A 103 46.83 -6.54 12.73
N GLY A 104 47.74 -5.56 12.71
CA GLY A 104 49.13 -5.71 12.29
C GLY A 104 49.38 -5.58 10.77
N ALA A 105 50.65 -5.39 10.41
CA ALA A 105 51.07 -5.04 9.06
C ALA A 105 51.25 -6.24 8.12
N ASN A 106 51.64 -7.43 8.65
CA ASN A 106 51.88 -8.63 7.85
C ASN A 106 51.25 -9.89 8.47
N ASP A 107 51.22 -10.98 7.73
CA ASP A 107 50.55 -12.21 8.12
C ASP A 107 51.53 -13.36 8.45
N ALA A 108 52.86 -13.14 8.41
CA ALA A 108 53.87 -14.21 8.46
C ALA A 108 53.90 -14.92 9.83
N GLU A 109 53.64 -14.23 10.90
CA GLU A 109 53.69 -14.73 12.29
C GLU A 109 52.35 -15.25 12.81
N ARG A 110 51.26 -15.12 12.02
CA ARG A 110 49.92 -15.58 12.40
C ARG A 110 49.83 -17.11 12.42
N HIS A 111 48.86 -17.59 13.20
CA HIS A 111 48.52 -19.01 13.19
C HIS A 111 48.25 -19.50 11.74
N PRO A 112 48.76 -20.68 11.29
CA PRO A 112 48.57 -21.12 9.91
C PRO A 112 47.15 -21.19 9.40
N LYS A 113 46.20 -21.56 10.27
CA LYS A 113 44.76 -21.56 9.93
C LYS A 113 44.18 -20.13 9.82
N GLU A 114 44.65 -19.19 10.63
CA GLU A 114 44.27 -17.78 10.52
C GLU A 114 44.73 -17.18 9.19
N GLN A 115 45.95 -17.54 8.74
CA GLN A 115 46.45 -17.19 7.41
C GLN A 115 45.58 -17.79 6.29
N ALA A 116 45.06 -19.02 6.48
CA ALA A 116 44.18 -19.68 5.53
C ALA A 116 42.79 -18.96 5.50
N PHE A 117 42.28 -18.62 6.66
CA PHE A 117 41.03 -17.86 6.79
C PHE A 117 41.14 -16.48 6.14
N LEU A 118 42.21 -15.73 6.36
CA LEU A 118 42.50 -14.48 5.69
C LEU A 118 42.58 -14.63 4.15
N ARG A 119 43.14 -15.72 3.64
CA ARG A 119 43.15 -16.00 2.19
C ARG A 119 41.75 -16.29 1.64
N LYS A 120 40.88 -16.94 2.43
CA LYS A 120 39.49 -17.19 2.10
C LYS A 120 38.69 -15.86 1.97
N ILE A 121 38.87 -14.93 2.90
CA ILE A 121 38.21 -13.63 2.92
C ILE A 121 38.69 -12.70 1.78
N SER A 122 39.98 -12.77 1.43
CA SER A 122 40.66 -11.81 0.52
C SER A 122 40.00 -11.59 -0.85
N PRO A 123 39.49 -12.61 -1.55
CA PRO A 123 38.88 -12.42 -2.87
C PRO A 123 37.53 -11.74 -2.82
N GLU A 124 36.87 -11.77 -1.67
CA GLU A 124 35.46 -11.34 -1.53
C GLU A 124 35.31 -9.92 -1.00
N LEU A 125 36.23 -9.48 -0.11
CA LEU A 125 36.04 -8.25 0.68
C LEU A 125 37.28 -7.36 0.72
N ILE A 126 37.08 -6.05 0.75
CA ILE A 126 38.10 -5.06 1.08
C ILE A 126 38.29 -5.07 2.59
N ARG A 127 39.48 -5.41 3.04
CA ARG A 127 39.89 -5.44 4.45
C ARG A 127 40.64 -4.16 4.80
N ARG A 128 40.48 -3.70 6.07
CA ARG A 128 41.29 -2.61 6.62
C ARG A 128 42.26 -3.16 7.63
N ARG A 129 43.53 -2.72 7.56
CA ARG A 129 44.54 -3.06 8.56
C ARG A 129 44.67 -1.95 9.57
N TYR A 130 44.99 -2.30 10.79
CA TYR A 130 45.26 -1.36 11.85
C TYR A 130 46.37 -1.87 12.78
N SER A 131 47.13 -0.94 13.40
CA SER A 131 48.24 -1.23 14.30
C SER A 131 47.90 -0.98 15.76
N GLY A 132 46.92 -0.15 16.05
CA GLY A 132 46.52 0.25 17.41
C GLY A 132 45.07 0.64 17.54
N TRP A 133 44.69 0.91 18.78
CA TRP A 133 43.30 1.21 19.14
C TRP A 133 42.70 2.43 18.39
N ASP A 134 43.46 3.53 18.34
CA ASP A 134 42.97 4.77 17.70
C ASP A 134 42.79 4.60 16.19
N GLU A 135 43.64 3.82 15.55
CA GLU A 135 43.53 3.50 14.12
C GLU A 135 42.30 2.60 13.87
N LEU A 136 42.05 1.59 14.74
CA LEU A 136 40.85 0.77 14.68
C LEU A 136 39.58 1.62 14.80
N LEU A 137 39.54 2.53 15.77
CA LEU A 137 38.36 3.44 15.92
C LEU A 137 38.15 4.29 14.68
N THR A 138 39.22 4.82 14.09
CA THR A 138 39.15 5.63 12.86
C THR A 138 38.58 4.85 11.69
N GLU A 139 39.11 3.61 11.46
CA GLU A 139 38.67 2.76 10.36
C GLU A 139 37.22 2.24 10.54
N VAL A 140 36.84 1.89 11.78
CA VAL A 140 35.45 1.51 12.10
C VAL A 140 34.51 2.68 11.89
N TYR A 141 34.86 3.89 12.37
CA TYR A 141 34.06 5.09 12.16
C TYR A 141 33.87 5.38 10.68
N ALA A 142 34.95 5.40 9.90
CA ALA A 142 34.90 5.67 8.46
C ALA A 142 34.04 4.64 7.70
N SER A 143 34.09 3.37 8.11
CA SER A 143 33.28 2.31 7.50
C SER A 143 31.78 2.47 7.82
N LEU A 144 31.43 2.78 9.08
CA LEU A 144 30.06 3.02 9.48
C LEU A 144 29.51 4.34 8.92
N ASP A 145 30.33 5.38 8.86
CA ASP A 145 29.96 6.65 8.22
C ASP A 145 29.65 6.48 6.73
N ARG A 146 30.41 5.65 6.03
CA ARG A 146 30.16 5.29 4.63
C ARG A 146 28.80 4.57 4.46
N ILE A 147 28.44 3.66 5.36
CA ILE A 147 27.12 3.00 5.34
C ILE A 147 26.02 4.05 5.54
N LEU A 148 26.19 4.94 6.52
CA LEU A 148 25.23 6.04 6.75
C LEU A 148 25.12 6.99 5.55
N ALA A 149 26.25 7.33 4.92
CA ALA A 149 26.25 8.18 3.74
C ALA A 149 25.52 7.53 2.55
N ALA A 150 25.68 6.22 2.36
CA ALA A 150 24.94 5.46 1.36
C ALA A 150 23.43 5.45 1.67
N GLU A 151 23.04 5.17 2.92
CA GLU A 151 21.64 5.25 3.33
C GLU A 151 21.04 6.67 3.20
N GLN A 152 21.81 7.70 3.56
CA GLN A 152 21.37 9.09 3.38
C GLN A 152 21.23 9.45 1.90
N ALA A 153 22.09 8.97 1.04
CA ALA A 153 21.97 9.16 -0.41
C ALA A 153 20.68 8.50 -0.94
N TYR A 154 20.29 7.33 -0.45
CA TYR A 154 18.99 6.72 -0.77
C TYR A 154 17.80 7.50 -0.19
N ARG A 155 17.92 8.02 1.05
CA ARG A 155 16.87 8.86 1.68
C ARG A 155 16.69 10.23 1.03
N GLN A 156 17.66 10.72 0.26
CA GLN A 156 17.56 11.93 -0.55
C GLN A 156 16.90 11.70 -1.92
N LEU A 157 16.69 10.44 -2.31
CA LEU A 157 15.96 10.14 -3.54
C LEU A 157 14.46 10.41 -3.36
N PRO A 158 13.79 10.89 -4.42
CA PRO A 158 12.33 10.85 -4.46
C PRO A 158 11.80 9.44 -4.14
N PHE A 159 10.64 9.37 -3.54
CA PHE A 159 10.04 8.09 -3.14
C PHE A 159 10.04 7.06 -4.28
N ASP A 160 9.64 7.48 -5.47
CA ASP A 160 9.50 6.64 -6.66
C ASP A 160 10.85 6.08 -7.16
N ALA A 161 11.95 6.80 -6.94
CA ALA A 161 13.32 6.43 -7.31
C ALA A 161 14.05 5.64 -6.20
N SER A 162 13.49 5.56 -5.00
CA SER A 162 14.07 4.80 -3.90
C SER A 162 13.90 3.30 -4.14
N PRO A 163 14.91 2.45 -3.81
CA PRO A 163 14.77 1.01 -3.89
C PRO A 163 13.67 0.47 -2.98
N CYS A 164 13.01 -0.59 -3.42
CA CYS A 164 12.09 -1.38 -2.61
C CYS A 164 12.85 -2.61 -2.08
N ASP A 165 13.34 -2.55 -0.84
CA ASP A 165 14.31 -3.50 -0.28
C ASP A 165 13.88 -4.97 -0.31
N ARG A 166 12.56 -5.24 -0.31
CA ARG A 166 12.02 -6.62 -0.32
C ARG A 166 11.64 -7.11 -1.70
N ALA A 167 11.59 -6.23 -2.71
CA ALA A 167 11.15 -6.59 -4.03
C ALA A 167 12.27 -7.24 -4.85
N THR A 168 11.92 -8.31 -5.54
CA THR A 168 12.80 -9.06 -6.44
C THR A 168 12.24 -9.06 -7.86
N ILE A 169 13.05 -9.51 -8.83
CA ILE A 169 12.60 -9.60 -10.22
C ILE A 169 11.41 -10.59 -10.39
N ASP A 170 11.30 -11.57 -9.50
CA ASP A 170 10.23 -12.56 -9.52
C ASP A 170 8.88 -11.97 -9.11
N ASP A 171 8.86 -10.83 -8.43
CA ASP A 171 7.64 -10.11 -8.06
C ASP A 171 7.07 -9.31 -9.21
N ILE A 172 7.85 -9.05 -10.27
CA ILE A 172 7.40 -8.33 -11.46
C ILE A 172 6.53 -9.23 -12.34
N ASP A 173 5.44 -8.68 -12.86
CA ASP A 173 4.55 -9.38 -13.81
C ASP A 173 5.08 -9.27 -15.26
N PRO A 174 5.57 -10.36 -15.87
CA PRO A 174 6.04 -10.34 -17.26
C PRO A 174 4.93 -10.02 -18.27
N ALA A 175 3.68 -10.34 -17.94
CA ALA A 175 2.54 -10.04 -18.81
C ALA A 175 2.27 -8.53 -18.84
N LYS A 176 2.39 -7.85 -17.70
CA LYS A 176 2.27 -6.40 -17.61
C LYS A 176 3.40 -5.69 -18.35
N ILE A 177 4.64 -6.19 -18.24
CA ILE A 177 5.79 -5.69 -19.03
C ILE A 177 5.53 -5.82 -20.53
N LYS A 178 5.06 -6.98 -20.98
CA LYS A 178 4.73 -7.21 -22.40
C LYS A 178 3.61 -6.29 -22.89
N TRP A 179 2.56 -6.11 -22.09
CA TRP A 179 1.48 -5.17 -22.37
C TRP A 179 2.01 -3.74 -22.49
N PHE A 180 2.85 -3.31 -21.55
CA PHE A 180 3.47 -1.98 -21.55
C PHE A 180 4.29 -1.73 -22.83
N ILE A 181 5.16 -2.69 -23.21
CA ILE A 181 5.96 -2.60 -24.45
C ILE A 181 5.05 -2.37 -25.65
N GLY A 182 3.98 -3.15 -25.78
CA GLY A 182 3.02 -3.02 -26.87
C GLY A 182 2.36 -1.66 -26.92
N LYS A 183 1.89 -1.16 -25.77
CA LYS A 183 1.26 0.16 -25.64
C LYS A 183 2.24 1.30 -25.93
N ALA A 184 3.41 1.31 -25.30
CA ALA A 184 4.42 2.36 -25.47
C ALA A 184 4.99 2.42 -26.90
N SER A 185 5.16 1.26 -27.55
CA SER A 185 5.60 1.19 -28.95
C SER A 185 4.54 1.76 -29.89
N ALA A 186 3.27 1.42 -29.70
CA ALA A 186 2.17 1.90 -30.53
C ALA A 186 1.91 3.42 -30.30
N ALA A 187 1.97 3.87 -29.06
CA ALA A 187 1.62 5.22 -28.67
C ALA A 187 2.73 6.25 -28.95
N ARG A 188 3.98 5.91 -28.64
CA ARG A 188 5.13 6.84 -28.65
C ARG A 188 6.35 6.31 -29.41
N ASN A 189 6.19 5.24 -30.23
CA ASN A 189 7.30 4.61 -30.95
C ASN A 189 8.49 4.24 -30.03
N TRP A 190 8.17 3.82 -28.77
CA TRP A 190 9.18 3.44 -27.80
C TRP A 190 9.81 2.10 -28.21
N ARG A 191 11.08 2.14 -28.61
CA ARG A 191 11.77 0.98 -29.20
C ARG A 191 12.56 0.23 -28.15
N ILE A 192 12.36 -1.09 -28.11
CA ILE A 192 13.13 -2.03 -27.31
C ILE A 192 13.39 -3.29 -28.13
N PRO A 193 14.51 -4.01 -27.96
CA PRO A 193 14.73 -5.29 -28.63
C PRO A 193 13.57 -6.28 -28.40
N ALA A 194 13.21 -7.04 -29.42
CA ALA A 194 12.09 -7.99 -29.34
C ALA A 194 12.30 -9.11 -28.29
N ASN A 195 13.56 -9.39 -27.94
CA ASN A 195 13.97 -10.36 -26.92
C ASN A 195 14.38 -9.71 -25.61
N ALA A 196 13.95 -8.46 -25.34
CA ALA A 196 14.27 -7.77 -24.11
C ALA A 196 13.72 -8.53 -22.90
N THR A 197 14.58 -8.75 -21.91
CA THR A 197 14.18 -9.32 -20.61
C THR A 197 13.43 -8.28 -19.77
N VAL A 198 12.78 -8.72 -18.71
CA VAL A 198 12.13 -7.85 -17.72
C VAL A 198 13.14 -6.83 -17.18
N GLU A 199 14.35 -7.28 -16.82
CA GLU A 199 15.43 -6.42 -16.32
C GLU A 199 15.82 -5.34 -17.33
N THR A 200 15.94 -5.71 -18.63
CA THR A 200 16.27 -4.77 -19.69
C THR A 200 15.24 -3.65 -19.81
N VAL A 201 13.95 -3.99 -19.64
CA VAL A 201 12.86 -3.01 -19.68
C VAL A 201 12.92 -2.10 -18.45
N LEU A 202 13.07 -2.68 -17.25
CA LEU A 202 13.16 -1.92 -16.02
C LEU A 202 14.39 -1.01 -16.01
N GLN A 203 15.56 -1.49 -16.48
CA GLN A 203 16.77 -0.66 -16.62
C GLN A 203 16.54 0.52 -17.56
N LYS A 204 15.93 0.28 -18.72
CA LYS A 204 15.65 1.34 -19.71
C LYS A 204 14.66 2.39 -19.20
N LEU A 205 13.78 2.02 -18.27
CA LEU A 205 12.83 2.92 -17.60
C LEU A 205 13.41 3.52 -16.31
N HIS A 206 14.67 3.24 -15.96
CA HIS A 206 15.32 3.62 -14.70
C HIS A 206 14.60 3.07 -13.44
N LEU A 207 13.88 1.95 -13.58
CA LEU A 207 13.14 1.26 -12.52
C LEU A 207 13.93 0.14 -11.85
N LEU A 208 15.16 -0.11 -12.31
CA LEU A 208 16.14 -1.01 -11.69
C LEU A 208 17.40 -0.21 -11.39
N ARG A 209 17.82 -0.14 -10.14
CA ARG A 209 18.98 0.60 -9.66
C ARG A 209 19.86 -0.30 -8.80
N ASP A 210 21.13 -0.41 -9.13
CA ASP A 210 22.11 -1.24 -8.40
C ASP A 210 21.63 -2.68 -8.15
N GLY A 211 20.86 -3.24 -9.12
CA GLY A 211 20.25 -4.57 -9.02
C GLY A 211 18.93 -4.62 -8.20
N GLN A 212 18.50 -3.52 -7.59
CA GLN A 212 17.27 -3.42 -6.81
C GLN A 212 16.16 -2.73 -7.61
N ILE A 213 14.93 -3.20 -7.44
CA ILE A 213 13.75 -2.61 -8.07
C ILE A 213 13.35 -1.36 -7.28
N THR A 214 13.06 -0.26 -7.99
CA THR A 214 12.57 0.98 -7.37
C THR A 214 11.10 0.84 -6.94
N ASN A 215 10.66 1.72 -6.03
CA ASN A 215 9.25 1.78 -5.63
C ASN A 215 8.33 2.02 -6.83
N ALA A 216 8.72 2.84 -7.81
CA ALA A 216 7.97 3.01 -9.05
C ALA A 216 7.88 1.72 -9.86
N GLY A 217 8.96 0.93 -9.93
CA GLY A 217 8.97 -0.36 -10.61
C GLY A 217 7.95 -1.34 -10.02
N VAL A 218 7.88 -1.41 -8.69
CA VAL A 218 6.89 -2.21 -7.96
C VAL A 218 5.48 -1.70 -8.23
N LEU A 219 5.21 -0.40 -8.05
CA LEU A 219 3.89 0.19 -8.24
C LEU A 219 3.31 0.00 -9.65
N LEU A 220 4.17 0.04 -10.66
CA LEU A 220 3.77 -0.06 -12.06
C LEU A 220 3.64 -1.51 -12.55
N PHE A 221 4.53 -2.40 -12.08
CA PHE A 221 4.73 -3.70 -12.73
C PHE A 221 4.73 -4.91 -11.80
N ALA A 222 4.65 -4.77 -10.48
CA ALA A 222 4.56 -5.94 -9.60
C ALA A 222 3.23 -6.68 -9.79
N LYS A 223 3.24 -7.99 -9.51
CA LYS A 223 2.06 -8.87 -9.48
C LYS A 223 1.08 -8.43 -8.39
N ASP A 224 1.60 -8.05 -7.23
CA ASP A 224 0.85 -7.50 -6.09
C ASP A 224 1.63 -6.34 -5.45
N PRO A 225 1.48 -5.10 -5.96
CA PRO A 225 2.14 -3.93 -5.38
C PRO A 225 1.77 -3.66 -3.93
N GLN A 226 0.58 -4.08 -3.50
CA GLN A 226 0.06 -3.83 -2.15
C GLN A 226 0.74 -4.71 -1.08
N GLU A 227 1.39 -5.81 -1.47
CA GLU A 227 2.26 -6.57 -0.57
C GLU A 227 3.43 -5.71 -0.04
N PHE A 228 3.94 -4.79 -0.88
CA PHE A 228 5.04 -3.88 -0.55
C PHE A 228 4.55 -2.53 -0.01
N MET A 229 3.47 -2.00 -0.59
CA MET A 229 2.94 -0.66 -0.33
C MET A 229 1.42 -0.75 -0.07
N LEU A 230 1.07 -1.17 1.13
CA LEU A 230 -0.30 -1.52 1.54
C LEU A 230 -1.35 -0.44 1.23
N THR A 231 -0.99 0.83 1.34
CA THR A 231 -1.90 1.97 1.12
C THR A 231 -1.94 2.45 -0.32
N SER A 232 -1.18 1.81 -1.23
CA SER A 232 -1.21 2.10 -2.67
C SER A 232 -2.47 1.54 -3.32
N GLU A 233 -3.59 2.18 -3.05
CA GLU A 233 -4.94 1.81 -3.48
C GLU A 233 -5.73 3.04 -3.92
N VAL A 234 -6.79 2.84 -4.70
CA VAL A 234 -7.76 3.89 -5.08
C VAL A 234 -9.12 3.54 -4.51
N LYS A 235 -9.67 4.42 -3.68
CA LYS A 235 -11.01 4.29 -3.07
C LYS A 235 -12.03 5.07 -3.88
N CYS A 236 -13.01 4.38 -4.43
CA CYS A 236 -14.09 4.97 -5.20
C CYS A 236 -15.40 4.90 -4.44
N MET A 237 -16.07 6.04 -4.30
CA MET A 237 -17.32 6.19 -3.55
C MET A 237 -18.35 6.94 -4.37
N HIS A 238 -19.58 6.46 -4.38
CA HIS A 238 -20.71 7.17 -5.01
C HIS A 238 -21.76 7.52 -3.94
N TYR A 239 -22.11 8.79 -3.86
CA TYR A 239 -23.11 9.35 -2.95
C TYR A 239 -24.28 9.90 -3.76
N HIS A 240 -25.53 9.59 -3.37
CA HIS A 240 -26.73 10.13 -4.04
C HIS A 240 -27.04 11.59 -3.66
N GLY A 241 -26.38 12.13 -2.63
CA GLY A 241 -26.51 13.53 -2.18
C GLY A 241 -25.26 14.35 -2.50
N THR A 242 -25.27 15.59 -2.00
CA THR A 242 -24.14 16.54 -2.13
C THR A 242 -23.12 16.45 -0.99
N MET A 243 -23.38 15.63 0.03
CA MET A 243 -22.54 15.44 1.20
C MET A 243 -22.23 13.97 1.44
N PRO A 244 -21.04 13.64 1.96
CA PRO A 244 -20.72 12.28 2.38
C PRO A 244 -21.68 11.83 3.49
N HIS A 245 -22.37 10.71 3.29
CA HIS A 245 -23.26 10.13 4.30
C HIS A 245 -23.30 8.60 4.19
N LYS A 246 -23.69 7.95 5.27
CA LYS A 246 -23.94 6.51 5.28
C LYS A 246 -25.44 6.22 5.28
N PRO A 247 -25.88 5.17 4.60
CA PRO A 247 -25.10 4.19 3.84
C PRO A 247 -24.49 4.78 2.56
N ILE A 248 -23.29 4.30 2.18
CA ILE A 248 -22.65 4.66 0.90
C ILE A 248 -23.24 3.72 -0.17
N PRO A 249 -23.94 4.22 -1.18
CA PRO A 249 -24.64 3.38 -2.16
C PRO A 249 -23.72 2.51 -3.00
N SER A 250 -22.52 2.98 -3.30
CA SER A 250 -21.47 2.20 -3.96
C SER A 250 -20.11 2.58 -3.42
N TYR A 251 -19.34 1.58 -2.97
CA TYR A 251 -17.99 1.73 -2.43
C TYR A 251 -17.13 0.60 -2.94
N GLN A 252 -16.01 0.96 -3.59
CA GLN A 252 -15.03 0.03 -4.12
C GLN A 252 -13.62 0.47 -3.69
N ILE A 253 -12.75 -0.48 -3.45
CA ILE A 253 -11.33 -0.26 -3.23
C ILE A 253 -10.61 -1.06 -4.32
N TYR A 254 -9.82 -0.37 -5.14
CA TYR A 254 -9.08 -0.96 -6.22
C TYR A 254 -7.63 -1.15 -5.83
N HIS A 255 -7.12 -2.35 -6.10
CA HIS A 255 -5.77 -2.82 -5.88
C HIS A 255 -5.14 -3.24 -7.22
N GLY A 256 -3.85 -3.52 -7.23
CA GLY A 256 -3.09 -3.91 -8.41
C GLY A 256 -2.12 -2.83 -8.87
N SER A 257 -1.66 -2.92 -10.12
CA SER A 257 -0.75 -1.93 -10.69
C SER A 257 -1.43 -0.57 -10.85
N LEU A 258 -0.62 0.50 -10.94
CA LEU A 258 -1.17 1.86 -11.14
C LEU A 258 -2.03 1.94 -12.40
N PHE A 259 -1.67 1.24 -13.48
CA PHE A 259 -2.46 1.19 -14.72
C PHE A 259 -3.85 0.58 -14.47
N ASP A 260 -3.90 -0.55 -13.76
CA ASP A 260 -5.16 -1.25 -13.47
C ASP A 260 -6.06 -0.41 -12.57
N MET A 261 -5.49 0.23 -11.56
CA MET A 261 -6.25 1.08 -10.62
C MET A 261 -6.81 2.32 -11.31
N ILE A 262 -6.05 2.96 -12.22
CA ILE A 262 -6.52 4.09 -13.03
C ILE A 262 -7.71 3.65 -13.89
N ASP A 263 -7.57 2.56 -14.67
CA ASP A 263 -8.62 2.07 -15.55
C ASP A 263 -9.90 1.73 -14.77
N GLN A 264 -9.78 1.00 -13.66
CA GLN A 264 -10.91 0.63 -12.80
C GLN A 264 -11.60 1.85 -12.17
N ALA A 265 -10.84 2.86 -11.74
CA ALA A 265 -11.40 4.08 -11.16
C ALA A 265 -12.13 4.93 -12.21
N VAL A 266 -11.58 5.03 -13.42
CA VAL A 266 -12.24 5.69 -14.56
C VAL A 266 -13.54 4.97 -14.91
N ASP A 267 -13.52 3.65 -15.04
CA ASP A 267 -14.71 2.84 -15.34
C ASP A 267 -15.76 2.95 -14.24
N PHE A 268 -15.34 3.01 -12.97
CA PHE A 268 -16.26 3.26 -11.86
C PHE A 268 -17.03 4.57 -12.07
N VAL A 269 -16.34 5.67 -12.36
CA VAL A 269 -17.00 6.99 -12.56
C VAL A 269 -17.89 6.95 -13.79
N LEU A 270 -17.36 6.50 -14.95
CA LEU A 270 -18.10 6.50 -16.22
C LEU A 270 -19.34 5.59 -16.21
N SER A 271 -19.34 4.55 -15.36
CA SER A 271 -20.52 3.67 -15.17
C SER A 271 -21.65 4.32 -14.39
N LYS A 272 -21.42 5.44 -13.70
CA LYS A 272 -22.38 6.06 -12.76
C LYS A 272 -22.78 7.49 -13.13
N ILE A 273 -22.15 8.07 -14.14
CA ILE A 273 -22.55 9.37 -14.71
C ILE A 273 -23.45 9.16 -15.94
N ASP A 274 -24.26 10.15 -16.24
CA ASP A 274 -25.18 10.10 -17.38
C ASP A 274 -24.38 10.06 -18.69
N ARG A 275 -24.90 9.28 -19.66
CA ARG A 275 -24.33 9.17 -21.01
C ARG A 275 -25.41 9.31 -22.06
N ALA A 276 -25.13 10.06 -23.11
CA ALA A 276 -25.96 10.18 -24.30
C ALA A 276 -25.30 9.40 -25.47
N VAL A 277 -26.13 8.66 -26.20
CA VAL A 277 -25.71 7.99 -27.44
C VAL A 277 -26.21 8.83 -28.60
N GLY A 278 -25.31 9.42 -29.36
CA GLY A 278 -25.66 10.27 -30.50
C GLY A 278 -26.12 9.46 -31.72
N ILE A 279 -26.54 10.17 -32.77
CA ILE A 279 -26.97 9.61 -34.05
C ILE A 279 -25.71 9.17 -34.84
N ARG A 280 -25.79 8.07 -35.58
CA ARG A 280 -24.71 7.56 -36.44
C ARG A 280 -24.65 8.39 -37.72
N ASP A 281 -23.78 9.39 -37.78
CA ASP A 281 -23.64 10.25 -38.98
C ASP A 281 -22.51 9.82 -39.94
N VAL A 282 -21.36 9.44 -39.41
CA VAL A 282 -20.13 9.24 -40.21
C VAL A 282 -19.48 7.89 -39.94
N SER A 283 -19.80 7.18 -38.89
CA SER A 283 -19.21 5.89 -38.55
C SER A 283 -20.27 4.84 -38.19
N ASN A 284 -19.90 3.56 -38.30
CA ASN A 284 -20.73 2.44 -37.88
C ASN A 284 -20.97 2.41 -36.36
N GLN A 285 -20.25 3.25 -35.58
CA GLN A 285 -20.41 3.40 -34.13
C GLN A 285 -21.08 4.73 -33.83
N ALA A 286 -22.14 4.72 -33.01
CA ALA A 286 -22.76 5.94 -32.52
C ALA A 286 -21.81 6.64 -31.51
N PRO A 287 -21.59 7.96 -31.62
CA PRO A 287 -20.79 8.68 -30.63
C PRO A 287 -21.44 8.62 -29.26
N VAL A 288 -20.64 8.30 -28.23
CA VAL A 288 -21.08 8.29 -26.84
C VAL A 288 -20.50 9.52 -26.15
N THR A 289 -21.37 10.37 -25.67
CA THR A 289 -21.01 11.56 -24.90
C THR A 289 -21.34 11.33 -23.44
N TYR A 290 -20.38 11.54 -22.55
CA TYR A 290 -20.59 11.48 -21.11
C TYR A 290 -20.92 12.86 -20.54
N GLU A 291 -21.68 12.91 -19.47
CA GLU A 291 -22.03 14.13 -18.73
C GLU A 291 -20.77 14.93 -18.34
N ILE A 292 -19.75 14.26 -17.78
CA ILE A 292 -18.40 14.79 -17.63
C ILE A 292 -17.56 14.16 -18.74
N PRO A 293 -16.86 14.92 -19.58
CA PRO A 293 -16.04 14.36 -20.65
C PRO A 293 -15.07 13.30 -20.14
N ARG A 294 -14.96 12.17 -20.86
CA ARG A 294 -14.14 11.04 -20.46
C ARG A 294 -12.68 11.42 -20.22
N GLU A 295 -12.13 12.26 -21.10
CA GLU A 295 -10.76 12.78 -21.00
C GLU A 295 -10.53 13.58 -19.71
N VAL A 296 -11.52 14.32 -19.23
CA VAL A 296 -11.44 15.11 -17.98
C VAL A 296 -11.40 14.18 -16.76
N VAL A 297 -12.21 13.11 -16.77
CA VAL A 297 -12.20 12.10 -15.70
C VAL A 297 -10.87 11.37 -15.64
N ILE A 298 -10.32 10.98 -16.81
CA ILE A 298 -9.02 10.31 -16.91
C ILE A 298 -7.93 11.23 -16.35
N GLU A 299 -7.85 12.47 -16.84
CA GLU A 299 -6.83 13.42 -16.42
C GLU A 299 -6.84 13.69 -14.91
N ALA A 300 -8.02 13.86 -14.31
CA ALA A 300 -8.16 14.05 -12.87
C ALA A 300 -7.64 12.85 -12.06
N ILE A 301 -7.95 11.63 -12.49
CA ILE A 301 -7.56 10.40 -11.79
C ILE A 301 -6.06 10.11 -12.01
N VAL A 302 -5.56 10.26 -13.24
CA VAL A 302 -4.15 10.08 -13.56
C VAL A 302 -3.29 11.04 -12.78
N ASN A 303 -3.66 12.33 -12.73
CA ASN A 303 -2.94 13.34 -11.95
C ASN A 303 -2.93 12.98 -10.46
N ALA A 304 -4.07 12.53 -9.91
CA ALA A 304 -4.14 12.13 -8.51
C ALA A 304 -3.23 10.94 -8.19
N VAL A 305 -3.07 9.98 -9.08
CA VAL A 305 -2.18 8.81 -8.93
C VAL A 305 -0.73 9.21 -9.18
N CYS A 306 -0.45 9.98 -10.23
CA CYS A 306 0.91 10.38 -10.62
C CYS A 306 1.57 11.28 -9.56
N HIS A 307 0.81 12.23 -9.00
CA HIS A 307 1.31 13.24 -8.06
C HIS A 307 1.09 12.89 -6.58
N ARG A 308 0.53 11.70 -6.28
CA ARG A 308 0.35 11.24 -4.91
C ARG A 308 1.67 11.22 -4.14
N ASP A 309 1.64 11.66 -2.89
CA ASP A 309 2.67 11.33 -1.91
C ASP A 309 2.52 9.87 -1.46
N TYR A 310 3.36 8.99 -1.99
CA TYR A 310 3.34 7.55 -1.68
C TYR A 310 3.98 7.22 -0.33
N SER A 311 4.63 8.18 0.34
CA SER A 311 5.08 8.03 1.73
C SER A 311 3.92 8.21 2.72
N SER A 312 2.80 8.78 2.27
CA SER A 312 1.58 8.96 3.07
C SER A 312 0.80 7.65 3.22
N ASN A 313 0.25 7.42 4.42
CA ASN A 313 -0.68 6.31 4.68
C ASN A 313 -2.11 6.54 4.13
N ALA A 314 -2.39 7.70 3.54
CA ALA A 314 -3.66 8.01 2.92
C ALA A 314 -3.73 7.48 1.49
N SER A 315 -4.90 7.03 1.04
CA SER A 315 -5.15 6.52 -0.32
C SER A 315 -5.74 7.61 -1.21
N VAL A 316 -5.59 7.50 -2.53
CA VAL A 316 -6.36 8.30 -3.50
C VAL A 316 -7.84 8.01 -3.32
N GLN A 317 -8.68 9.07 -3.34
CA GLN A 317 -10.12 8.93 -3.21
C GLN A 317 -10.84 9.59 -4.39
N VAL A 318 -11.76 8.86 -4.99
CA VAL A 318 -12.62 9.30 -6.07
C VAL A 318 -14.06 9.29 -5.54
N MET A 319 -14.63 10.46 -5.33
CA MET A 319 -15.92 10.63 -4.68
C MET A 319 -16.90 11.28 -5.67
N LEU A 320 -17.86 10.50 -6.14
CA LEU A 320 -18.94 10.99 -7.02
C LEU A 320 -20.16 11.37 -6.18
N PHE A 321 -20.56 12.63 -6.27
CA PHE A 321 -21.75 13.20 -5.66
C PHE A 321 -22.84 13.47 -6.72
N SER A 322 -24.02 13.86 -6.28
CA SER A 322 -25.12 14.23 -7.19
C SER A 322 -24.82 15.48 -8.04
N ASP A 323 -23.95 16.36 -7.58
CA ASP A 323 -23.61 17.66 -8.17
C ASP A 323 -22.18 17.79 -8.67
N ARG A 324 -21.27 16.86 -8.31
CA ARG A 324 -19.84 16.93 -8.64
C ARG A 324 -19.11 15.60 -8.49
N LEU A 325 -17.94 15.54 -9.08
CA LEU A 325 -16.90 14.54 -8.83
C LEU A 325 -15.74 15.21 -8.09
N GLU A 326 -15.32 14.65 -6.97
CA GLU A 326 -14.10 15.04 -6.26
C GLU A 326 -13.04 13.94 -6.38
N VAL A 327 -11.85 14.32 -6.83
CA VAL A 327 -10.68 13.43 -6.88
C VAL A 327 -9.62 13.98 -5.95
N LEU A 328 -9.35 13.25 -4.87
CA LEU A 328 -8.43 13.63 -3.82
C LEU A 328 -7.14 12.83 -3.93
N SER A 329 -6.01 13.52 -4.00
CA SER A 329 -4.66 12.96 -3.94
C SER A 329 -4.01 13.34 -2.60
N PRO A 330 -3.46 12.37 -1.85
CA PRO A 330 -2.61 12.66 -0.69
C PRO A 330 -1.33 13.39 -1.10
N GLY A 331 -0.94 14.38 -0.33
CA GLY A 331 0.25 15.20 -0.56
C GLY A 331 -0.10 16.64 -1.00
N PRO A 332 0.80 17.59 -0.73
CA PRO A 332 0.62 18.99 -1.11
C PRO A 332 0.80 19.20 -2.62
N LEU A 333 0.29 20.29 -3.14
CA LEU A 333 0.72 20.79 -4.44
C LEU A 333 2.23 21.05 -4.40
N THR A 334 2.96 20.70 -5.46
CA THR A 334 4.40 20.97 -5.55
C THR A 334 4.71 22.45 -5.31
N SER A 335 5.79 22.73 -4.59
CA SER A 335 6.20 24.12 -4.28
C SER A 335 6.52 24.97 -5.52
N ALA A 336 6.74 24.34 -6.68
CA ALA A 336 6.95 25.01 -7.95
C ALA A 336 5.67 25.63 -8.54
N LEU A 337 4.47 25.21 -8.06
CA LEU A 337 3.18 25.63 -8.58
C LEU A 337 2.30 26.27 -7.49
N THR A 338 1.43 27.16 -7.92
CA THR A 338 0.32 27.69 -7.12
C THR A 338 -1.00 27.25 -7.76
N ILE A 339 -2.11 27.30 -7.03
CA ILE A 339 -3.45 27.01 -7.59
C ILE A 339 -3.75 27.91 -8.80
N LYS A 340 -3.28 29.16 -8.78
CA LYS A 340 -3.46 30.08 -9.91
C LYS A 340 -2.74 29.58 -11.17
N ASN A 341 -1.53 29.03 -11.04
CA ASN A 341 -0.78 28.49 -12.19
C ASN A 341 -1.51 27.35 -12.89
N LEU A 342 -2.34 26.57 -12.16
CA LEU A 342 -3.09 25.47 -12.74
C LEU A 342 -4.16 25.90 -13.77
N SER A 343 -4.52 27.18 -13.80
CA SER A 343 -5.43 27.76 -14.80
C SER A 343 -4.70 28.36 -16.02
N GLU A 344 -3.37 28.27 -16.04
CA GLU A 344 -2.49 28.80 -17.07
C GLU A 344 -1.57 27.67 -17.58
N ILE A 345 -1.01 27.81 -18.79
CA ILE A 345 0.00 26.86 -19.28
C ILE A 345 1.24 26.99 -18.39
N HIS A 346 1.69 25.88 -17.84
CA HIS A 346 2.86 25.81 -16.94
C HIS A 346 3.74 24.61 -17.29
N GLU A 347 4.97 24.60 -16.80
CA GLU A 347 5.84 23.44 -16.92
C GLU A 347 5.31 22.26 -16.07
N SER A 348 5.56 21.03 -16.53
CA SER A 348 5.19 19.81 -15.81
C SER A 348 6.23 19.52 -14.71
N TYR A 349 5.79 19.51 -13.46
CA TYR A 349 6.60 19.20 -12.29
C TYR A 349 6.08 17.93 -11.59
N PRO A 350 6.35 16.73 -12.15
CA PRO A 350 5.86 15.49 -11.53
C PRO A 350 6.53 15.25 -10.17
N VAL A 351 5.71 14.95 -9.16
CA VAL A 351 6.19 14.55 -7.83
C VAL A 351 6.93 13.21 -7.92
N ASN A 352 6.46 12.33 -8.81
CA ASN A 352 7.01 10.99 -9.05
C ASN A 352 7.42 10.83 -10.52
N PRO A 353 8.61 11.32 -10.93
CA PRO A 353 9.05 11.29 -12.34
C PRO A 353 9.11 9.88 -12.93
N LEU A 354 9.53 8.87 -12.15
CA LEU A 354 9.63 7.48 -12.62
C LEU A 354 8.26 6.79 -12.74
N ILE A 355 7.20 7.35 -12.15
CA ILE A 355 5.81 6.96 -12.39
C ILE A 355 5.26 7.71 -13.62
N ALA A 356 5.54 9.02 -13.71
CA ALA A 356 5.04 9.87 -14.78
C ALA A 356 5.53 9.44 -16.17
N ASP A 357 6.79 9.01 -16.29
CA ASP A 357 7.38 8.60 -17.58
C ASP A 357 6.68 7.39 -18.21
N PRO A 358 6.45 6.27 -17.53
CA PRO A 358 5.68 5.16 -18.06
C PRO A 358 4.21 5.51 -18.37
N LEU A 359 3.56 6.34 -17.56
CA LEU A 359 2.20 6.82 -17.84
C LEU A 359 2.16 7.67 -19.12
N PHE A 360 3.16 8.53 -19.34
CA PHE A 360 3.32 9.29 -20.58
C PHE A 360 3.57 8.38 -21.80
N LEU A 361 4.46 7.41 -21.68
CA LEU A 361 4.78 6.48 -22.76
C LEU A 361 3.57 5.66 -23.22
N THR A 362 2.63 5.41 -22.32
CA THR A 362 1.40 4.64 -22.59
C THR A 362 0.16 5.51 -22.86
N GLN A 363 0.34 6.83 -22.98
CA GLN A 363 -0.73 7.82 -23.23
C GLN A 363 -1.78 7.93 -22.11
N TYR A 364 -1.43 7.56 -20.87
CA TYR A 364 -2.25 7.90 -19.70
C TYR A 364 -2.06 9.35 -19.28
N ALA A 365 -0.85 9.89 -19.42
CA ALA A 365 -0.51 11.27 -19.07
C ALA A 365 0.13 12.00 -20.25
N GLU A 366 0.03 13.34 -20.27
CA GLU A 366 0.79 14.21 -21.15
C GLU A 366 1.88 14.96 -20.36
N LYS A 367 2.96 15.39 -21.05
CA LYS A 367 4.08 16.11 -20.43
C LYS A 367 4.14 17.60 -20.81
N ALA A 368 3.12 18.10 -21.50
CA ALA A 368 3.11 19.47 -22.01
C ALA A 368 2.78 20.53 -20.95
N GLY A 369 2.39 20.12 -19.73
CA GLY A 369 1.92 21.06 -18.70
C GLY A 369 0.56 21.71 -19.03
N SER A 370 -0.16 21.16 -20.00
CA SER A 370 -1.48 21.63 -20.42
C SER A 370 -2.64 20.83 -19.81
N GLY A 371 -2.39 19.74 -19.09
CA GLY A 371 -3.44 18.83 -18.63
C GLY A 371 -4.56 19.50 -17.85
N THR A 372 -4.25 20.43 -16.95
CA THR A 372 -5.26 21.20 -16.21
C THR A 372 -5.99 22.22 -17.06
N THR A 373 -5.32 22.90 -18.00
CA THR A 373 -5.96 23.83 -18.95
C THR A 373 -6.82 23.09 -19.97
N ASP A 374 -6.36 21.93 -20.47
CA ASP A 374 -7.13 21.07 -21.36
C ASP A 374 -8.40 20.55 -20.68
N MET A 375 -8.30 20.21 -19.38
CA MET A 375 -9.43 19.82 -18.52
C MET A 375 -10.45 20.96 -18.40
N ILE A 376 -9.99 22.20 -18.15
CA ILE A 376 -10.85 23.40 -18.07
C ILE A 376 -11.55 23.62 -19.40
N ASP A 377 -10.82 23.60 -20.51
CA ASP A 377 -11.35 23.81 -21.86
C ASP A 377 -12.36 22.72 -22.27
N ALA A 378 -12.09 21.47 -21.93
CA ALA A 378 -13.02 20.38 -22.18
C ALA A 378 -14.32 20.52 -21.38
N CYS A 379 -14.26 20.95 -20.12
CA CYS A 379 -15.44 21.26 -19.32
C CYS A 379 -16.25 22.42 -19.95
N HIS A 380 -15.58 23.48 -20.36
CA HIS A 380 -16.27 24.62 -21.01
C HIS A 380 -16.93 24.20 -22.33
N ARG A 381 -16.26 23.40 -23.18
CA ARG A 381 -16.86 22.87 -24.42
C ARG A 381 -18.08 22.00 -24.15
N ALA A 382 -18.10 21.28 -23.01
CA ALA A 382 -19.23 20.47 -22.58
C ALA A 382 -20.33 21.28 -21.86
N GLY A 383 -20.17 22.61 -21.72
CA GLY A 383 -21.12 23.47 -21.02
C GLY A 383 -21.14 23.27 -19.49
N LEU A 384 -20.06 22.71 -18.94
CA LEU A 384 -19.89 22.49 -17.50
C LEU A 384 -19.22 23.69 -16.83
N PRO A 385 -19.42 23.90 -15.52
CA PRO A 385 -18.67 24.88 -14.75
C PRO A 385 -17.16 24.61 -14.80
N THR A 386 -16.38 25.66 -14.63
CA THR A 386 -14.92 25.55 -14.50
C THR A 386 -14.55 24.61 -13.36
N PRO A 387 -13.62 23.66 -13.57
CA PRO A 387 -13.06 22.85 -12.51
C PRO A 387 -12.48 23.68 -11.37
N GLU A 388 -12.65 23.23 -10.13
CA GLU A 388 -12.05 23.88 -8.97
C GLU A 388 -10.90 23.04 -8.43
N PHE A 389 -9.80 23.67 -8.07
CA PHE A 389 -8.64 23.05 -7.45
C PHE A 389 -8.49 23.55 -6.02
N ARG A 390 -8.31 22.63 -5.07
CA ARG A 390 -8.02 22.94 -3.67
C ARG A 390 -6.76 22.23 -3.23
N ALA A 391 -5.91 22.93 -2.51
CA ALA A 391 -4.68 22.37 -1.95
C ALA A 391 -4.54 22.80 -0.50
N ASP A 392 -4.14 21.85 0.34
CA ASP A 392 -3.65 22.09 1.69
C ASP A 392 -2.33 21.28 1.91
N PRO A 393 -1.63 21.41 3.06
CA PRO A 393 -0.36 20.71 3.27
C PRO A 393 -0.42 19.18 3.21
N HIS A 394 -1.63 18.60 3.24
CA HIS A 394 -1.81 17.14 3.34
C HIS A 394 -2.45 16.54 2.09
N ARG A 395 -3.08 17.35 1.23
CA ARG A 395 -3.85 16.84 0.08
C ARG A 395 -4.05 17.88 -1.00
N PHE A 396 -4.24 17.37 -2.20
CA PHE A 396 -4.73 18.11 -3.36
C PHE A 396 -6.07 17.54 -3.81
N VAL A 397 -7.04 18.39 -4.16
CA VAL A 397 -8.39 17.99 -4.59
C VAL A 397 -8.75 18.66 -5.90
N THR A 398 -9.12 17.86 -6.90
CA THR A 398 -9.74 18.31 -8.14
C THR A 398 -11.24 18.11 -8.04
N ILE A 399 -12.02 19.17 -8.30
CA ILE A 399 -13.49 19.17 -8.25
C ILE A 399 -14.04 19.47 -9.64
N LEU A 400 -14.79 18.52 -10.17
CA LEU A 400 -15.44 18.60 -11.46
C LEU A 400 -16.96 18.66 -11.23
N TYR A 401 -17.57 19.78 -11.57
CA TYR A 401 -19.00 19.98 -11.38
C TYR A 401 -19.81 19.29 -12.48
N ARG A 402 -20.94 18.73 -12.11
CA ARG A 402 -21.93 18.15 -13.03
C ARG A 402 -22.87 19.25 -13.56
N ALA A 403 -23.48 18.98 -14.70
CA ALA A 403 -24.51 19.88 -15.21
C ALA A 403 -25.67 20.01 -14.22
N ALA A 404 -26.10 21.22 -13.92
CA ALA A 404 -27.29 21.43 -13.08
C ALA A 404 -28.50 20.72 -13.73
N LYS A 405 -29.07 19.72 -13.08
CA LYS A 405 -30.31 19.10 -13.55
C LYS A 405 -31.38 20.19 -13.60
N LYS A 406 -31.89 20.53 -14.81
CA LYS A 406 -33.02 21.42 -14.93
C LYS A 406 -34.21 20.82 -14.17
N ALA A 407 -34.69 21.55 -13.17
CA ALA A 407 -35.92 21.16 -12.46
C ALA A 407 -37.04 21.06 -13.50
N GLY A 408 -37.39 19.85 -13.91
CA GLY A 408 -38.47 19.63 -14.90
C GLY A 408 -38.37 18.35 -15.74
N GLU A 409 -37.21 17.65 -15.77
CA GLU A 409 -37.08 16.38 -16.52
C GLU A 409 -36.99 15.15 -15.59
N THR A 410 -37.92 15.03 -14.67
CA THR A 410 -38.33 13.71 -14.18
C THR A 410 -39.35 13.19 -15.18
N GLY A 411 -38.89 12.41 -16.15
CA GLY A 411 -39.78 11.59 -16.96
C GLY A 411 -40.66 10.74 -16.05
N PRO A 412 -41.95 10.54 -16.38
CA PRO A 412 -42.85 9.80 -15.51
C PRO A 412 -42.30 8.38 -15.31
N VAL A 413 -42.09 8.01 -14.06
CA VAL A 413 -41.97 6.60 -13.65
C VAL A 413 -43.30 5.97 -14.07
N LYS A 414 -43.27 5.15 -15.14
CA LYS A 414 -44.43 4.32 -15.46
C LYS A 414 -44.58 3.32 -14.32
N GLU A 415 -45.58 3.56 -13.47
CA GLU A 415 -46.16 2.51 -12.65
C GLU A 415 -46.76 1.48 -13.62
N GLU A 416 -46.19 0.29 -13.67
CA GLU A 416 -46.84 -0.84 -14.31
C GLU A 416 -48.02 -1.26 -13.45
N GLU A 417 -49.24 -0.90 -13.90
CA GLU A 417 -50.50 -1.47 -13.44
C GLU A 417 -50.46 -2.99 -13.70
N LYS A 418 -50.38 -3.79 -12.65
CA LYS A 418 -50.65 -5.22 -12.71
C LYS A 418 -52.17 -5.42 -12.80
N GLY A 419 -52.64 -5.76 -13.99
CA GLY A 419 -53.98 -6.31 -14.18
C GLY A 419 -54.12 -7.73 -13.59
N PRO A 420 -55.35 -8.16 -13.19
CA PRO A 420 -55.56 -9.41 -12.50
C PRO A 420 -55.65 -10.59 -13.48
N GLY A 421 -54.79 -11.59 -13.33
CA GLY A 421 -54.74 -12.83 -14.13
C GLY A 421 -54.59 -14.08 -13.26
N GLN A 422 -55.71 -14.67 -12.98
CA GLN A 422 -56.06 -16.10 -12.80
C GLN A 422 -55.03 -17.10 -12.34
N ILE A 423 -55.39 -17.73 -11.23
CA ILE A 423 -54.86 -18.98 -10.65
C ILE A 423 -55.28 -20.18 -11.50
N PRO A 424 -54.46 -21.23 -11.65
CA PRO A 424 -54.97 -22.60 -11.63
C PRO A 424 -54.33 -23.41 -10.51
N GLU A 425 -55.23 -24.05 -9.76
CA GLU A 425 -54.94 -25.17 -8.86
C GLU A 425 -54.46 -26.43 -9.64
N THR A 426 -53.62 -27.21 -9.04
CA THR A 426 -53.74 -28.67 -8.74
C THR A 426 -52.36 -29.22 -8.46
N SER A 427 -52.16 -29.88 -7.49
CA SER A 427 -52.36 -31.16 -6.79
C SER A 427 -51.03 -31.80 -6.37
N SER A 428 -51.04 -32.12 -5.12
CA SER A 428 -50.23 -33.05 -4.31
C SER A 428 -49.45 -34.16 -5.05
N LYS A 429 -48.21 -34.44 -4.58
CA LYS A 429 -47.82 -35.77 -4.10
C LYS A 429 -46.49 -35.75 -3.30
N THR A 430 -46.57 -36.44 -2.21
CA THR A 430 -45.59 -36.82 -1.19
C THR A 430 -44.41 -37.65 -1.68
N GLY A 431 -43.26 -37.51 -1.03
CA GLY A 431 -42.20 -38.49 -0.93
C GLY A 431 -40.91 -37.94 -0.31
N PRO A 432 -40.28 -38.59 0.66
CA PRO A 432 -39.17 -38.04 1.43
C PRO A 432 -37.80 -38.34 0.81
N VAL A 433 -36.91 -37.35 0.81
CA VAL A 433 -35.49 -37.57 0.44
C VAL A 433 -34.58 -36.77 1.38
N LYS A 434 -33.78 -37.52 2.06
CA LYS A 434 -32.45 -37.39 2.66
C LYS A 434 -31.80 -36.00 2.73
N GLU A 435 -31.33 -35.72 3.95
CA GLU A 435 -30.35 -34.70 4.32
C GLU A 435 -29.06 -34.85 3.52
N GLU A 436 -28.63 -33.78 2.87
CA GLU A 436 -27.25 -33.53 2.47
C GLU A 436 -26.81 -32.15 3.00
N GLU A 437 -25.70 -32.17 3.74
CA GLU A 437 -25.01 -30.99 4.26
C GLU A 437 -24.56 -30.08 3.11
N LYS A 438 -24.95 -28.83 3.14
CA LYS A 438 -24.37 -27.74 2.33
C LYS A 438 -23.83 -26.64 3.22
N GLY A 439 -22.57 -26.29 2.97
CA GLY A 439 -21.82 -25.22 3.59
C GLY A 439 -22.41 -23.81 3.42
N PRO A 440 -21.82 -22.73 3.99
CA PRO A 440 -22.50 -21.50 4.34
C PRO A 440 -22.94 -20.69 3.10
N GLY A 441 -24.25 -20.60 2.94
CA GLY A 441 -24.91 -19.82 1.90
C GLY A 441 -24.93 -18.33 2.21
N GLN A 442 -24.86 -17.56 1.14
CA GLN A 442 -24.96 -16.11 1.07
C GLN A 442 -26.20 -15.56 1.78
N ILE A 443 -26.01 -14.52 2.62
CA ILE A 443 -27.04 -13.79 3.32
C ILE A 443 -27.68 -12.77 2.36
N PRO A 444 -29.02 -12.70 2.20
CA PRO A 444 -29.68 -11.65 1.44
C PRO A 444 -29.60 -10.30 2.19
N GLU A 445 -29.14 -9.25 1.53
CA GLU A 445 -29.15 -7.87 2.04
C GLU A 445 -30.59 -7.35 2.15
N THR A 446 -31.13 -7.29 3.37
CA THR A 446 -32.33 -6.50 3.67
C THR A 446 -31.92 -5.11 4.15
N GLY A 447 -32.41 -4.03 3.51
CA GLY A 447 -32.07 -2.64 3.80
C GLY A 447 -32.49 -2.18 5.21
N PRO A 448 -31.84 -1.14 5.79
CA PRO A 448 -31.97 -0.75 7.20
C PRO A 448 -33.36 -0.26 7.63
N VAL A 449 -34.24 0.12 6.73
CA VAL A 449 -35.62 0.52 7.03
C VAL A 449 -36.50 -0.72 7.28
N LYS A 450 -36.33 -1.76 6.47
CA LYS A 450 -37.10 -3.01 6.58
C LYS A 450 -36.81 -3.74 7.89
N THR A 451 -35.55 -3.81 8.27
CA THR A 451 -35.10 -4.45 9.55
C THR A 451 -35.65 -3.73 10.78
N ARG A 452 -35.74 -2.40 10.78
CA ARG A 452 -36.31 -1.62 11.88
C ARG A 452 -37.80 -1.91 12.07
N ASP A 453 -38.57 -1.95 10.99
CA ASP A 453 -39.99 -2.19 11.03
C ASP A 453 -40.31 -3.64 11.42
N GLU A 454 -39.50 -4.59 11.00
CA GLU A 454 -39.55 -6.01 11.43
C GLU A 454 -39.30 -6.15 12.92
N ILE A 455 -38.29 -5.46 13.49
CA ILE A 455 -38.02 -5.45 14.93
C ILE A 455 -39.24 -4.90 15.70
N LEU A 456 -39.81 -3.79 15.26
CA LEU A 456 -41.01 -3.20 15.90
C LEU A 456 -42.22 -4.12 15.80
N ALA A 457 -42.43 -4.79 14.67
CA ALA A 457 -43.49 -5.78 14.51
C ALA A 457 -43.35 -6.97 15.45
N LEU A 458 -42.15 -7.49 15.63
CA LEU A 458 -41.85 -8.57 16.57
C LEU A 458 -42.11 -8.15 18.03
N LEU A 459 -41.67 -6.93 18.42
CA LEU A 459 -41.90 -6.39 19.76
C LEU A 459 -43.35 -6.02 20.05
N ARG A 460 -44.20 -5.79 19.02
CA ARG A 460 -45.65 -5.66 19.18
C ARG A 460 -46.33 -7.00 19.48
N ASN A 461 -45.86 -8.07 18.81
CA ASN A 461 -46.43 -9.39 19.01
C ASN A 461 -45.98 -10.04 20.34
N ASP A 462 -44.72 -9.83 20.72
CA ASP A 462 -44.18 -10.32 21.99
C ASP A 462 -43.19 -9.29 22.58
N PRO A 463 -43.68 -8.42 23.50
CA PRO A 463 -42.83 -7.43 24.17
C PRO A 463 -41.75 -8.01 25.09
N SER A 464 -41.81 -9.28 25.44
CA SER A 464 -40.85 -9.92 26.34
C SER A 464 -39.58 -10.44 25.65
N MET A 465 -39.58 -10.47 24.32
CA MET A 465 -38.46 -11.01 23.53
C MET A 465 -37.11 -10.34 23.88
N THR A 466 -36.13 -11.19 24.01
CA THR A 466 -34.72 -10.76 24.15
C THR A 466 -34.13 -10.30 22.82
N ILE A 467 -33.05 -9.52 22.88
CA ILE A 467 -32.34 -9.05 21.66
C ILE A 467 -31.85 -10.27 20.83
N GLU A 468 -31.45 -11.35 21.50
CA GLU A 468 -31.00 -12.57 20.85
C GLU A 468 -32.13 -13.31 20.09
N GLU A 469 -33.30 -13.36 20.65
CA GLU A 469 -34.49 -13.97 19.99
C GLU A 469 -34.94 -13.13 18.79
N VAL A 470 -34.91 -11.80 18.92
CA VAL A 470 -35.19 -10.89 17.80
C VAL A 470 -34.15 -11.06 16.70
N CYS A 471 -32.88 -11.17 17.06
CA CYS A 471 -31.77 -11.41 16.13
C CYS A 471 -32.00 -12.68 15.28
N LYS A 472 -32.37 -13.79 15.93
CA LYS A 472 -32.67 -15.07 15.25
C LYS A 472 -33.87 -14.97 14.31
N LYS A 473 -34.91 -14.23 14.67
CA LYS A 473 -36.14 -14.08 13.86
C LYS A 473 -35.98 -13.13 12.68
N VAL A 474 -35.21 -12.04 12.85
CA VAL A 474 -34.95 -11.06 11.78
C VAL A 474 -33.85 -11.54 10.83
N GLY A 475 -33.02 -12.51 11.23
CA GLY A 475 -31.97 -13.06 10.37
C GLY A 475 -30.74 -12.13 10.19
N VAL A 476 -30.50 -11.21 11.14
CA VAL A 476 -29.35 -10.30 11.15
C VAL A 476 -28.42 -10.62 12.32
N THR A 477 -27.17 -10.17 12.28
CA THR A 477 -26.21 -10.44 13.37
C THR A 477 -26.59 -9.73 14.67
N GLN A 478 -26.23 -10.29 15.82
CA GLN A 478 -26.53 -9.74 17.13
C GLN A 478 -26.07 -8.27 17.26
N ARG A 479 -24.89 -7.95 16.76
CA ARG A 479 -24.33 -6.59 16.77
C ARG A 479 -25.16 -5.58 15.96
N VAL A 480 -25.79 -6.02 14.87
CA VAL A 480 -26.69 -5.19 14.06
C VAL A 480 -28.00 -4.97 14.80
N THR A 481 -28.55 -6.04 15.42
CA THR A 481 -29.78 -5.95 16.22
C THR A 481 -29.60 -5.03 17.41
N GLU A 482 -28.51 -5.15 18.19
CA GLU A 482 -28.17 -4.29 19.32
C GLU A 482 -28.10 -2.80 18.90
N ARG A 483 -27.47 -2.49 17.76
CA ARG A 483 -27.42 -1.12 17.22
C ARG A 483 -28.81 -0.57 16.87
N HIS A 484 -29.69 -1.39 16.34
CA HIS A 484 -31.08 -0.98 16.08
C HIS A 484 -31.86 -0.73 17.38
N PHE A 485 -31.69 -1.55 18.40
CA PHE A 485 -32.30 -1.33 19.71
C PHE A 485 -31.78 -0.06 20.40
N GLU A 486 -30.48 0.21 20.36
CA GLU A 486 -29.89 1.44 20.88
C GLU A 486 -30.45 2.68 20.18
N ARG A 487 -30.58 2.61 18.85
CA ARG A 487 -31.14 3.72 18.06
C ARG A 487 -32.61 3.94 18.38
N LEU A 488 -33.40 2.88 18.46
CA LEU A 488 -34.82 2.95 18.85
C LEU A 488 -35.00 3.51 20.27
N LYS A 489 -34.11 3.18 21.21
CA LYS A 489 -34.08 3.78 22.56
C LYS A 489 -33.74 5.27 22.49
N LYS A 490 -32.70 5.64 21.74
CA LYS A 490 -32.23 7.03 21.59
C LYS A 490 -33.28 7.91 20.95
N ASP A 491 -34.02 7.39 19.96
CA ASP A 491 -35.09 8.08 19.28
C ASP A 491 -36.40 8.13 20.13
N GLY A 492 -36.39 7.54 21.34
CA GLY A 492 -37.53 7.49 22.23
C GLY A 492 -38.73 6.68 21.71
N ILE A 493 -38.47 5.70 20.82
CA ILE A 493 -39.51 4.86 20.19
C ILE A 493 -39.79 3.64 21.06
N ILE A 494 -38.77 3.04 21.69
CA ILE A 494 -38.94 1.93 22.63
C ILE A 494 -38.26 2.24 23.97
N LYS A 495 -38.78 1.63 25.04
CA LYS A 495 -38.20 1.68 26.39
C LYS A 495 -38.29 0.33 27.04
N ARG A 496 -37.21 -0.11 27.72
CA ARG A 496 -37.23 -1.31 28.57
C ARG A 496 -37.91 -1.01 29.90
N ILE A 497 -38.87 -1.83 30.29
CA ILE A 497 -39.57 -1.77 31.58
C ILE A 497 -39.22 -3.02 32.35
N GLY A 498 -38.71 -2.88 33.59
CA GLY A 498 -38.29 -4.01 34.45
C GLY A 498 -36.81 -4.33 34.37
N SER A 499 -36.38 -5.43 35.00
CA SER A 499 -34.98 -5.86 35.00
C SER A 499 -34.59 -6.59 33.72
N ASP A 500 -33.29 -6.75 33.48
CA ASP A 500 -32.76 -7.40 32.27
C ASP A 500 -33.21 -8.87 32.11
N LYS A 501 -33.58 -9.55 33.22
CA LYS A 501 -34.00 -10.95 33.21
C LYS A 501 -35.52 -11.15 33.09
N VAL A 502 -36.34 -10.17 33.50
CA VAL A 502 -37.82 -10.32 33.59
C VAL A 502 -38.55 -9.07 33.02
N GLY A 503 -37.85 -8.18 32.35
CA GLY A 503 -38.43 -6.97 31.80
C GLY A 503 -38.99 -7.16 30.36
N TYR A 504 -39.80 -6.17 29.93
CA TYR A 504 -40.39 -6.17 28.60
C TYR A 504 -40.13 -4.83 27.87
N TRP A 505 -40.30 -4.82 26.55
CA TRP A 505 -40.10 -3.65 25.72
C TRP A 505 -41.46 -2.94 25.51
N LYS A 506 -41.52 -1.66 25.86
CA LYS A 506 -42.69 -0.82 25.62
C LYS A 506 -42.43 0.10 24.44
N ILE A 507 -43.29 0.09 23.41
CA ILE A 507 -43.27 1.02 22.29
C ILE A 507 -43.93 2.31 22.74
N LEU A 508 -43.23 3.43 22.66
CA LEU A 508 -43.67 4.74 23.14
C LEU A 508 -44.22 5.66 22.02
N LYS A 509 -43.71 5.49 20.80
CA LYS A 509 -44.11 6.27 19.63
C LYS A 509 -44.13 5.39 18.39
N GLU A 510 -45.09 5.64 17.48
CA GLU A 510 -45.04 5.03 16.15
C GLU A 510 -44.11 5.84 15.22
N PRO A 511 -43.23 5.16 14.45
CA PRO A 511 -42.41 5.84 13.46
C PRO A 511 -43.35 6.38 12.34
N GLY A 512 -43.42 7.70 12.19
CA GLY A 512 -44.11 8.31 11.07
C GLY A 512 -45.35 9.17 11.37
N LYS A 513 -45.78 9.35 12.61
CA LYS A 513 -46.75 10.42 12.96
C LYS A 513 -46.02 11.54 13.72
N LYS A 514 -45.91 12.72 13.06
CA LYS A 514 -45.61 14.00 13.72
C LYS A 514 -46.76 14.41 14.59
#